data_48bce8c5c06cc573d3ace44a73a0bf51
#
_entry.id   48bce8c5c06cc573d3ace44a73a0bf51
#
_cell.length_a   1.000
_cell.length_b   1.000
_cell.length_c   1.000
_cell.angle_alpha   90.00
_cell.angle_beta   90.00
_cell.angle_gamma   90.00
#
_symmetry.space_group_name_H-M   'P 1'
#
loop_
_entity.id
_entity.type
_entity.pdbx_description
1 polymer ?
#
loop_
_entity_poly.entity_id
_entity_poly.type
_entity_poly.pdbx_seq_one_letter_code
_entity_poly.pdbx_strand_id
1 'polypeptide(L)'
;MTHLPYDIDDPALVRATWSRLAEPASAAATMLVDRLGPSAALRWLLEEATDAAGRVRGAPPPPVPEPPPGAPHAAEASAHWAQVAARWAPRLEGLDIRRELDVLDRLGGSLVLPGDTWWPPGLDELEHPPFCLWVRGDPSLLVSVRDLSDINGSGDSGGCGTSGESQGRSSDLGATGTDGRPGTGVRETITGGRCPPVREQRMPAGPANGLCLALVGARASTRYGEGVATSLAAGVTAKGGLIVSGGAFGIDACAHRGALREGSTVSVSAGGVDRLYPVANTEVLEAVIASGALVAEVPPGCQPGRHRFVSRNRVIAAISGATIVVEAAWRSGALSTAHRALDM
;
A
#
# COMPACT_ATOMS: atom_id res chain seq x y z
N MET A 1 12.11 -30.15 -6.22
CA MET A 1 12.12 -28.66 -6.18
C MET A 1 10.68 -28.23 -6.07
N THR A 2 10.35 -27.43 -5.06
CA THR A 2 9.03 -26.79 -4.96
C THR A 2 8.95 -25.76 -6.07
N HIS A 3 8.20 -26.06 -7.14
CA HIS A 3 8.06 -25.17 -8.28
C HIS A 3 6.77 -24.38 -8.11
N LEU A 4 6.87 -23.03 -8.08
CA LEU A 4 5.70 -22.18 -8.11
C LEU A 4 5.11 -22.13 -9.53
N PRO A 5 3.78 -22.06 -9.69
CA PRO A 5 3.13 -22.18 -11.00
C PRO A 5 3.15 -20.85 -11.81
N TYR A 6 4.06 -19.92 -11.48
CA TYR A 6 4.19 -18.61 -12.11
C TYR A 6 5.67 -18.17 -12.17
N ASP A 7 5.94 -17.12 -12.95
CA ASP A 7 7.26 -16.53 -13.11
C ASP A 7 7.66 -15.77 -11.85
N ILE A 8 8.73 -16.22 -11.18
CA ILE A 8 9.27 -15.58 -9.97
C ILE A 8 10.16 -14.37 -10.29
N ASP A 9 10.44 -14.11 -11.56
CA ASP A 9 11.17 -12.92 -11.99
C ASP A 9 10.23 -11.77 -12.39
N ASP A 10 8.90 -12.01 -12.42
CA ASP A 10 7.88 -10.96 -12.49
C ASP A 10 7.85 -10.17 -11.17
N PRO A 11 8.11 -8.84 -11.20
CA PRO A 11 8.19 -8.01 -9.98
C PRO A 11 6.89 -7.99 -9.17
N ALA A 12 5.73 -8.03 -9.82
CA ALA A 12 4.44 -8.02 -9.15
C ALA A 12 4.18 -9.36 -8.43
N LEU A 13 4.41 -10.47 -9.14
CA LEU A 13 4.19 -11.81 -8.59
C LEU A 13 5.15 -12.11 -7.44
N VAL A 14 6.42 -11.76 -7.56
CA VAL A 14 7.40 -12.05 -6.51
C VAL A 14 7.18 -11.20 -5.25
N ARG A 15 6.85 -9.91 -5.39
CA ARG A 15 6.58 -9.05 -4.24
C ARG A 15 5.26 -9.40 -3.56
N ALA A 16 4.22 -9.70 -4.33
CA ALA A 16 2.97 -10.25 -3.81
C ALA A 16 3.21 -11.58 -3.07
N THR A 17 4.09 -12.44 -3.59
CA THR A 17 4.49 -13.69 -2.93
C THR A 17 5.14 -13.42 -1.57
N TRP A 18 6.08 -12.49 -1.49
CA TRP A 18 6.69 -12.11 -0.21
C TRP A 18 5.69 -11.55 0.78
N SER A 19 4.71 -10.76 0.33
CA SER A 19 3.63 -10.26 1.22
C SER A 19 2.74 -11.39 1.79
N ARG A 20 2.72 -12.56 1.13
CA ARG A 20 2.01 -13.76 1.59
C ARG A 20 2.86 -14.62 2.52
N LEU A 21 4.17 -14.76 2.22
CA LEU A 21 5.11 -15.60 2.96
C LEU A 21 5.52 -14.98 4.29
N ALA A 22 5.87 -13.69 4.26
CA ALA A 22 6.34 -12.97 5.43
C ALA A 22 5.19 -12.27 6.17
N GLU A 23 5.32 -12.16 7.49
CA GLU A 23 4.46 -11.25 8.24
C GLU A 23 4.92 -9.79 8.04
N PRO A 24 4.00 -8.81 8.11
CA PRO A 24 4.34 -7.39 8.07
C PRO A 24 5.46 -7.03 9.05
N ALA A 25 6.39 -6.19 8.62
CA ALA A 25 7.57 -5.77 9.38
C ALA A 25 8.50 -6.92 9.81
N SER A 26 8.63 -7.94 8.96
CA SER A 26 9.58 -9.05 9.20
C SER A 26 11.01 -8.63 8.88
N ALA A 27 11.83 -8.34 9.90
CA ALA A 27 13.23 -7.96 9.74
C ALA A 27 14.03 -8.97 8.89
N ALA A 28 13.80 -10.27 9.10
CA ALA A 28 14.50 -11.32 8.35
C ALA A 28 14.12 -11.30 6.86
N ALA A 29 12.84 -11.11 6.53
CA ALA A 29 12.39 -11.06 5.14
C ALA A 29 12.86 -9.78 4.44
N THR A 30 12.75 -8.62 5.11
CA THR A 30 13.28 -7.36 4.60
C THR A 30 14.77 -7.47 4.31
N MET A 31 15.56 -7.91 5.29
CA MET A 31 17.01 -8.05 5.13
C MET A 31 17.37 -9.01 3.97
N LEU A 32 16.65 -10.12 3.83
CA LEU A 32 16.92 -11.09 2.75
C LEU A 32 16.59 -10.48 1.37
N VAL A 33 15.46 -9.81 1.26
CA VAL A 33 15.02 -9.17 0.01
C VAL A 33 15.90 -7.98 -0.35
N ASP A 34 16.31 -7.17 0.61
CA ASP A 34 17.17 -6.00 0.36
C ASP A 34 18.57 -6.42 -0.14
N ARG A 35 19.09 -7.56 0.36
CA ARG A 35 20.43 -8.03 -0.01
C ARG A 35 20.48 -8.80 -1.31
N LEU A 36 19.48 -9.62 -1.58
CA LEU A 36 19.46 -10.51 -2.75
C LEU A 36 18.56 -10.01 -3.88
N GLY A 37 17.67 -9.09 -3.59
CA GLY A 37 16.52 -8.81 -4.41
C GLY A 37 15.39 -9.85 -4.22
N PRO A 38 14.15 -9.49 -4.51
CA PRO A 38 12.98 -10.33 -4.19
C PRO A 38 13.00 -11.70 -4.90
N SER A 39 13.42 -11.75 -6.17
CA SER A 39 13.47 -12.99 -6.96
C SER A 39 14.55 -13.95 -6.46
N ALA A 40 15.78 -13.46 -6.23
CA ALA A 40 16.86 -14.32 -5.76
C ALA A 40 16.62 -14.78 -4.32
N ALA A 41 16.02 -13.94 -3.47
CA ALA A 41 15.60 -14.32 -2.13
C ALA A 41 14.56 -15.46 -2.14
N LEU A 42 13.59 -15.38 -3.05
CA LEU A 42 12.57 -16.43 -3.20
C LEU A 42 13.19 -17.73 -3.77
N ARG A 43 14.09 -17.62 -4.75
CA ARG A 43 14.82 -18.74 -5.33
C ARG A 43 15.63 -19.47 -4.26
N TRP A 44 16.38 -18.74 -3.42
CA TRP A 44 17.08 -19.30 -2.27
C TRP A 44 16.14 -20.10 -1.35
N LEU A 45 14.97 -19.56 -1.02
CA LEU A 45 13.99 -20.26 -0.16
C LEU A 45 13.51 -21.57 -0.79
N LEU A 46 13.23 -21.56 -2.11
CA LEU A 46 12.71 -22.71 -2.84
C LEU A 46 13.74 -23.80 -3.11
N GLU A 47 14.99 -23.44 -3.37
CA GLU A 47 16.02 -24.34 -3.89
C GLU A 47 17.03 -24.75 -2.82
N GLU A 48 17.41 -23.83 -1.93
CA GLU A 48 18.48 -24.04 -0.95
C GLU A 48 17.96 -24.26 0.45
N ALA A 49 16.98 -23.48 0.90
CA ALA A 49 16.47 -23.58 2.26
C ALA A 49 15.45 -24.70 2.44
N THR A 50 14.78 -25.17 1.36
CA THR A 50 13.80 -26.25 1.42
C THR A 50 14.14 -27.41 0.48
N ASP A 51 13.69 -28.63 0.82
CA ASP A 51 13.81 -29.80 -0.05
C ASP A 51 12.58 -29.94 -0.98
N ALA A 52 12.61 -30.94 -1.86
CA ALA A 52 11.49 -31.22 -2.78
C ALA A 52 10.16 -31.52 -2.08
N ALA A 53 10.17 -31.87 -0.81
CA ALA A 53 9.01 -32.09 0.02
C ALA A 53 8.64 -30.85 0.86
N GLY A 54 9.28 -29.69 0.61
CA GLY A 54 9.05 -28.46 1.35
C GLY A 54 9.62 -28.44 2.78
N ARG A 55 10.48 -29.41 3.13
CA ARG A 55 11.10 -29.46 4.45
C ARG A 55 12.37 -28.60 4.48
N VAL A 56 12.60 -27.90 5.59
CA VAL A 56 13.74 -27.01 5.76
C VAL A 56 15.06 -27.79 5.85
N ARG A 57 16.06 -27.37 5.06
CA ARG A 57 17.39 -27.97 5.03
C ARG A 57 18.39 -27.28 5.96
N GLY A 58 18.09 -26.08 6.44
CA GLY A 58 18.97 -25.32 7.33
C GLY A 58 20.13 -24.60 6.63
N ALA A 59 20.01 -24.33 5.32
CA ALA A 59 21.03 -23.55 4.61
C ALA A 59 21.00 -22.08 5.03
N PRO A 60 22.16 -21.43 5.23
CA PRO A 60 22.23 -19.98 5.36
C PRO A 60 21.91 -19.32 4.02
N PRO A 61 21.44 -18.06 3.98
CA PRO A 61 21.30 -17.33 2.72
C PRO A 61 22.65 -17.24 2.01
N PRO A 62 22.65 -17.17 0.67
CA PRO A 62 23.90 -17.05 -0.10
C PRO A 62 24.74 -15.87 0.38
N PRO A 63 26.06 -15.91 0.17
CA PRO A 63 27.03 -15.17 0.96
C PRO A 63 26.69 -13.71 1.12
N VAL A 64 26.36 -13.37 2.32
CA VAL A 64 26.34 -12.01 2.81
C VAL A 64 27.81 -11.57 2.89
N PRO A 65 28.17 -10.35 2.43
CA PRO A 65 29.49 -9.81 2.76
C PRO A 65 29.76 -10.00 4.25
N GLU A 66 30.98 -10.35 4.60
CA GLU A 66 31.41 -10.79 5.94
C GLU A 66 30.65 -10.04 7.06
N PRO A 67 30.05 -10.79 8.01
CA PRO A 67 29.41 -10.16 9.14
C PRO A 67 30.44 -9.30 9.89
N PRO A 68 30.00 -8.17 10.48
CA PRO A 68 30.91 -7.31 11.24
C PRO A 68 31.59 -8.09 12.36
N PRO A 69 32.82 -7.71 12.79
CA PRO A 69 33.52 -8.36 13.88
C PRO A 69 32.63 -8.49 15.12
N GLY A 70 32.40 -9.72 15.59
CA GLY A 70 31.52 -10.05 16.72
C GLY A 70 30.14 -10.61 16.31
N ALA A 71 29.89 -10.83 15.04
CA ALA A 71 28.67 -11.53 14.59
C ALA A 71 28.70 -13.02 15.02
N PRO A 72 27.52 -13.63 15.21
CA PRO A 72 27.40 -15.03 15.60
C PRO A 72 28.11 -15.95 14.60
N HIS A 73 28.73 -17.01 15.12
CA HIS A 73 29.42 -18.02 14.31
C HIS A 73 28.50 -18.58 13.22
N ALA A 74 29.08 -19.02 12.09
CA ALA A 74 28.35 -19.55 10.93
C ALA A 74 27.28 -20.61 11.28
N ALA A 75 27.50 -21.41 12.32
CA ALA A 75 26.55 -22.41 12.81
C ALA A 75 25.32 -21.79 13.47
N GLU A 76 25.46 -20.66 14.20
CA GLU A 76 24.36 -19.94 14.83
C GLU A 76 23.55 -19.18 13.78
N ALA A 77 24.22 -18.61 12.78
CA ALA A 77 23.58 -17.98 11.64
C ALA A 77 22.74 -18.99 10.83
N SER A 78 23.30 -20.20 10.58
CA SER A 78 22.58 -21.29 9.92
C SER A 78 21.35 -21.75 10.71
N ALA A 79 21.46 -21.89 12.02
CA ALA A 79 20.33 -22.25 12.89
C ALA A 79 19.22 -21.17 12.88
N HIS A 80 19.61 -19.89 12.90
CA HIS A 80 18.67 -18.78 12.81
C HIS A 80 17.89 -18.81 11.49
N TRP A 81 18.59 -18.94 10.36
CA TRP A 81 17.94 -18.99 9.03
C TRP A 81 17.08 -20.24 8.84
N ALA A 82 17.48 -21.37 9.41
CA ALA A 82 16.62 -22.56 9.45
C ALA A 82 15.30 -22.30 10.18
N GLN A 83 15.34 -21.60 11.32
CA GLN A 83 14.13 -21.21 12.05
C GLN A 83 13.27 -20.21 11.26
N VAL A 84 13.88 -19.27 10.57
CA VAL A 84 13.17 -18.30 9.71
C VAL A 84 12.50 -19.02 8.54
N ALA A 85 13.24 -19.85 7.80
CA ALA A 85 12.71 -20.65 6.71
C ALA A 85 11.59 -21.59 7.16
N ALA A 86 11.68 -22.16 8.37
CA ALA A 86 10.62 -23.01 8.94
C ALA A 86 9.29 -22.29 9.15
N ARG A 87 9.29 -20.97 9.27
CA ARG A 87 8.05 -20.17 9.37
C ARG A 87 7.42 -19.93 7.99
N TRP A 88 8.23 -19.88 6.92
CA TRP A 88 7.79 -19.62 5.56
C TRP A 88 7.45 -20.88 4.79
N ALA A 89 8.21 -21.97 5.00
CA ALA A 89 8.07 -23.23 4.26
C ALA A 89 6.62 -23.79 4.23
N PRO A 90 5.87 -23.82 5.35
CA PRO A 90 4.47 -24.28 5.31
C PRO A 90 3.53 -23.43 4.46
N ARG A 91 3.92 -22.17 4.20
CA ARG A 91 3.14 -21.24 3.37
C ARG A 91 3.42 -21.38 1.88
N LEU A 92 4.45 -22.16 1.51
CA LEU A 92 4.78 -22.49 0.12
C LEU A 92 3.88 -23.60 -0.43
N GLU A 93 3.31 -24.44 0.45
CA GLU A 93 2.44 -25.55 0.02
C GLU A 93 1.17 -25.02 -0.66
N GLY A 94 1.00 -25.37 -1.94
CA GLY A 94 -0.15 -24.94 -2.73
C GLY A 94 -0.20 -23.43 -3.01
N LEU A 95 0.91 -22.71 -2.79
CA LEU A 95 0.98 -21.28 -3.04
C LEU A 95 0.86 -20.98 -4.54
N ASP A 96 -0.19 -20.26 -4.90
CA ASP A 96 -0.36 -19.64 -6.20
C ASP A 96 -0.91 -18.24 -6.00
N ILE A 97 -0.01 -17.27 -5.95
CA ILE A 97 -0.33 -15.86 -5.65
C ILE A 97 -1.28 -15.23 -6.68
N ARG A 98 -1.40 -15.84 -7.87
CA ARG A 98 -2.34 -15.37 -8.89
C ARG A 98 -3.79 -15.46 -8.43
N ARG A 99 -4.10 -16.41 -7.53
CA ARG A 99 -5.45 -16.54 -6.95
C ARG A 99 -5.81 -15.33 -6.10
N GLU A 100 -4.85 -14.81 -5.32
CA GLU A 100 -5.04 -13.61 -4.51
C GLU A 100 -5.15 -12.36 -5.42
N LEU A 101 -4.37 -12.31 -6.52
CA LEU A 101 -4.48 -11.24 -7.51
C LEU A 101 -5.81 -11.30 -8.27
N ASP A 102 -6.31 -12.49 -8.63
CA ASP A 102 -7.64 -12.67 -9.21
C ASP A 102 -8.77 -12.23 -8.26
N VAL A 103 -8.59 -12.44 -6.94
CA VAL A 103 -9.54 -11.91 -5.95
C VAL A 103 -9.48 -10.39 -5.92
N LEU A 104 -8.29 -9.80 -5.92
CA LEU A 104 -8.10 -8.35 -5.95
C LEU A 104 -8.74 -7.74 -7.19
N ASP A 105 -8.52 -8.31 -8.37
CA ASP A 105 -9.07 -7.86 -9.64
C ASP A 105 -10.61 -7.90 -9.65
N ARG A 106 -11.21 -9.01 -9.18
CA ARG A 106 -12.67 -9.10 -9.01
C ARG A 106 -13.26 -8.09 -8.05
N LEU A 107 -12.48 -7.61 -7.09
CA LEU A 107 -12.87 -6.55 -6.17
C LEU A 107 -12.63 -5.15 -6.74
N GLY A 108 -12.15 -5.03 -7.99
CA GLY A 108 -11.77 -3.78 -8.61
C GLY A 108 -10.57 -3.12 -7.95
N GLY A 109 -9.70 -3.91 -7.33
CA GLY A 109 -8.52 -3.42 -6.64
C GLY A 109 -7.28 -3.35 -7.51
N SER A 110 -6.19 -2.83 -6.93
CA SER A 110 -4.89 -2.66 -7.57
C SER A 110 -3.77 -3.12 -6.64
N LEU A 111 -2.71 -3.70 -7.20
CA LEU A 111 -1.46 -3.93 -6.50
C LEU A 111 -0.53 -2.75 -6.76
N VAL A 112 0.03 -2.16 -5.69
CA VAL A 112 0.98 -1.04 -5.79
C VAL A 112 2.34 -1.51 -5.29
N LEU A 113 3.37 -1.32 -6.10
CA LEU A 113 4.74 -1.78 -5.84
C LEU A 113 5.66 -0.62 -5.46
N PRO A 114 6.75 -0.86 -4.72
CA PRO A 114 7.82 0.13 -4.55
C PRO A 114 8.30 0.66 -5.91
N GLY A 115 8.32 1.99 -6.05
CA GLY A 115 8.69 2.66 -7.30
C GLY A 115 7.54 2.93 -8.27
N ASP A 116 6.32 2.43 -8.02
CA ASP A 116 5.14 2.81 -8.80
C ASP A 116 4.74 4.26 -8.54
N THR A 117 4.04 4.86 -9.49
CA THR A 117 3.53 6.25 -9.37
C THR A 117 2.68 6.47 -8.13
N TRP A 118 1.99 5.44 -7.64
CA TRP A 118 1.10 5.50 -6.46
C TRP A 118 1.75 4.98 -5.18
N TRP A 119 3.05 4.67 -5.21
CA TRP A 119 3.78 4.24 -4.02
C TRP A 119 4.07 5.44 -3.10
N PRO A 120 3.59 5.42 -1.84
CA PRO A 120 3.87 6.49 -0.88
C PRO A 120 5.37 6.55 -0.52
N PRO A 121 6.07 7.68 -0.78
CA PRO A 121 7.51 7.77 -0.51
C PRO A 121 7.88 7.52 0.96
N GLY A 122 7.00 7.87 1.89
CA GLY A 122 7.20 7.62 3.31
C GLY A 122 7.30 6.16 3.71
N LEU A 123 6.88 5.24 2.86
CA LEU A 123 7.06 3.81 3.13
C LEU A 123 8.50 3.36 2.98
N ASP A 124 9.29 4.04 2.12
CA ASP A 124 10.71 3.72 1.90
C ASP A 124 11.59 4.14 3.10
N GLU A 125 11.08 5.04 3.96
CA GLU A 125 11.77 5.47 5.18
C GLU A 125 11.55 4.51 6.36
N LEU A 126 10.64 3.54 6.21
CA LEU A 126 10.43 2.52 7.24
C LEU A 126 11.63 1.57 7.32
N GLU A 127 12.05 1.20 8.54
CA GLU A 127 13.07 0.16 8.77
C GLU A 127 12.76 -1.15 8.04
N HIS A 128 11.45 -1.46 7.92
CA HIS A 128 10.95 -2.64 7.23
C HIS A 128 9.79 -2.25 6.30
N PRO A 129 10.09 -1.75 5.07
CA PRO A 129 9.06 -1.37 4.11
C PRO A 129 8.14 -2.53 3.73
N PRO A 130 6.87 -2.25 3.34
CA PRO A 130 6.01 -3.25 2.74
C PRO A 130 6.59 -3.79 1.43
N PHE A 131 6.39 -5.08 1.13
CA PHE A 131 6.79 -5.65 -0.17
C PHE A 131 5.92 -5.13 -1.32
N CYS A 132 4.65 -4.88 -1.04
CA CYS A 132 3.66 -4.26 -1.91
C CYS A 132 2.48 -3.77 -1.06
N LEU A 133 1.58 -2.99 -1.67
CA LEU A 133 0.29 -2.65 -1.09
C LEU A 133 -0.84 -3.24 -1.94
N TRP A 134 -1.80 -3.83 -1.27
CA TRP A 134 -3.06 -4.30 -1.82
C TRP A 134 -4.09 -3.21 -1.59
N VAL A 135 -4.70 -2.68 -2.65
CA VAL A 135 -5.56 -1.48 -2.58
C VAL A 135 -6.93 -1.77 -3.19
N ARG A 136 -8.00 -1.36 -2.51
CA ARG A 136 -9.36 -1.25 -3.08
C ARG A 136 -9.80 0.20 -3.03
N GLY A 137 -10.39 0.69 -4.10
CA GLY A 137 -10.73 2.10 -4.28
C GLY A 137 -9.66 2.82 -5.09
N ASP A 138 -9.44 4.09 -4.84
CA ASP A 138 -8.55 4.96 -5.62
C ASP A 138 -7.10 4.94 -5.09
N PRO A 139 -6.16 4.24 -5.75
CA PRO A 139 -4.77 4.17 -5.31
C PRO A 139 -4.03 5.51 -5.41
N SER A 140 -4.51 6.43 -6.21
CA SER A 140 -3.91 7.74 -6.40
C SER A 140 -3.90 8.61 -5.15
N LEU A 141 -4.82 8.35 -4.24
CA LEU A 141 -4.89 9.04 -2.94
C LEU A 141 -3.72 8.69 -2.00
N LEU A 142 -2.94 7.66 -2.34
CA LEU A 142 -1.78 7.27 -1.53
C LEU A 142 -0.57 8.19 -1.72
N VAL A 143 -0.52 8.94 -2.82
CA VAL A 143 0.55 9.90 -3.09
C VAL A 143 0.09 11.27 -2.62
N SER A 144 0.39 11.58 -1.37
CA SER A 144 0.16 12.91 -0.80
C SER A 144 1.50 13.60 -0.56
N VAL A 145 1.53 14.91 -0.76
CA VAL A 145 2.72 15.71 -0.44
C VAL A 145 2.94 15.65 1.08
N ARG A 146 4.11 15.16 1.46
CA ARG A 146 4.47 14.93 2.87
C ARG A 146 4.95 16.19 3.57
N ASP A 147 5.34 17.22 2.81
CA ASP A 147 6.03 18.39 3.32
C ASP A 147 5.07 19.56 3.53
N LEU A 148 4.86 19.91 4.79
CA LEU A 148 4.11 21.12 5.16
C LEU A 148 4.82 22.41 4.70
N SER A 149 6.11 22.35 4.33
CA SER A 149 6.87 23.47 3.78
C SER A 149 6.42 23.86 2.39
N ASP A 150 5.92 22.92 1.60
CA ASP A 150 5.41 23.16 0.25
C ASP A 150 4.06 23.92 0.23
N ILE A 151 3.33 23.90 1.34
CA ILE A 151 2.05 24.62 1.49
C ILE A 151 2.27 26.11 1.71
N ASN A 152 3.39 26.51 2.31
CA ASN A 152 3.72 27.92 2.57
C ASN A 152 4.41 28.62 1.39
N GLY A 153 4.82 27.89 0.34
CA GLY A 153 5.53 28.45 -0.81
C GLY A 153 4.65 29.01 -1.92
N SER A 154 3.33 28.77 -1.93
CA SER A 154 2.41 29.24 -2.97
C SER A 154 1.58 30.46 -2.59
N GLY A 155 1.95 31.16 -1.52
CA GLY A 155 1.36 32.43 -1.08
C GLY A 155 2.11 33.61 -1.68
N ASP A 156 1.57 34.13 -2.77
CA ASP A 156 1.59 35.52 -3.20
C ASP A 156 2.91 36.14 -3.65
N SER A 157 3.08 36.25 -4.94
CA SER A 157 3.65 37.49 -5.55
C SER A 157 2.83 37.85 -6.78
N GLY A 158 1.61 38.35 -6.54
CA GLY A 158 0.82 39.08 -7.53
C GLY A 158 1.47 40.42 -7.85
N GLY A 159 2.44 40.40 -8.75
CA GLY A 159 2.96 41.60 -9.39
C GLY A 159 2.00 42.03 -10.50
N CYS A 160 1.26 43.09 -10.24
CA CYS A 160 0.52 43.87 -11.23
C CYS A 160 1.49 44.41 -12.30
N GLY A 161 1.27 44.06 -13.56
CA GLY A 161 1.97 44.59 -14.70
C GLY A 161 1.03 44.65 -15.91
N THR A 162 0.59 45.85 -16.19
CA THR A 162 -0.31 46.30 -17.25
C THR A 162 0.27 46.17 -18.66
N SER A 163 -0.65 46.00 -19.60
CA SER A 163 -0.68 46.51 -21.00
C SER A 163 0.00 45.68 -22.10
N GLY A 164 -0.80 45.51 -23.18
CA GLY A 164 -0.30 45.41 -24.54
C GLY A 164 -1.12 44.55 -25.50
N GLU A 165 -2.08 45.17 -26.16
CA GLU A 165 -2.78 44.83 -27.40
C GLU A 165 -1.98 44.03 -28.45
N SER A 166 -2.57 43.11 -29.20
CA SER A 166 -3.16 43.28 -30.54
C SER A 166 -3.33 41.95 -31.28
N GLN A 167 -4.52 41.72 -31.76
CA GLN A 167 -5.01 41.46 -33.13
C GLN A 167 -4.33 40.38 -34.01
N GLY A 168 -5.24 39.58 -34.62
CA GLY A 168 -5.08 38.92 -35.93
C GLY A 168 -5.74 37.54 -36.01
N ARG A 169 -7.00 37.41 -36.37
CA ARG A 169 -7.68 36.96 -37.64
C ARG A 169 -6.78 36.00 -38.46
N SER A 170 -7.25 34.90 -39.01
CA SER A 170 -8.48 34.46 -39.69
C SER A 170 -8.30 33.04 -40.17
N SER A 171 -9.39 32.23 -40.19
CA SER A 171 -10.02 31.56 -41.35
C SER A 171 -9.07 30.64 -42.18
N ASP A 172 -9.40 29.46 -42.59
CA ASP A 172 -10.58 28.94 -43.32
C ASP A 172 -10.47 27.41 -43.54
N LEU A 173 -11.59 26.73 -43.50
CA LEU A 173 -12.23 25.80 -44.44
C LEU A 173 -11.48 24.65 -45.14
N GLY A 174 -12.18 23.52 -45.18
CA GLY A 174 -12.26 22.59 -46.31
C GLY A 174 -11.97 21.15 -45.93
N ALA A 175 -12.87 20.32 -45.72
CA ALA A 175 -13.86 19.61 -46.56
C ALA A 175 -13.35 18.32 -47.19
N THR A 176 -14.09 17.23 -46.94
CA THR A 176 -14.52 16.10 -47.79
C THR A 176 -13.54 14.98 -48.16
N GLY A 177 -13.93 13.76 -47.91
CA GLY A 177 -14.38 12.72 -48.83
C GLY A 177 -13.95 11.34 -48.48
N THR A 178 -14.85 10.50 -48.17
CA THR A 178 -15.42 9.27 -48.74
C THR A 178 -14.58 7.98 -48.83
N ASP A 179 -15.21 6.95 -48.26
CA ASP A 179 -15.47 5.58 -48.77
C ASP A 179 -14.38 4.51 -48.88
N GLY A 180 -14.73 3.33 -48.35
CA GLY A 180 -14.21 2.04 -48.81
C GLY A 180 -14.20 0.92 -47.76
N ARG A 181 -15.28 0.15 -47.65
CA ARG A 181 -15.33 -1.24 -47.12
C ARG A 181 -15.16 -2.22 -48.30
N PRO A 182 -15.04 -3.56 -48.07
CA PRO A 182 -14.75 -4.43 -46.93
C PRO A 182 -13.68 -5.52 -47.26
N GLY A 183 -13.27 -6.32 -46.24
CA GLY A 183 -12.50 -7.54 -46.50
C GLY A 183 -12.34 -8.41 -45.25
N THR A 184 -13.08 -9.51 -45.26
CA THR A 184 -13.12 -10.65 -44.34
C THR A 184 -11.79 -11.36 -44.16
N GLY A 185 -11.49 -11.82 -42.94
CA GLY A 185 -10.38 -12.75 -42.71
C GLY A 185 -10.23 -13.12 -41.23
N VAL A 186 -10.98 -14.14 -40.80
CA VAL A 186 -10.82 -14.81 -39.49
C VAL A 186 -9.50 -15.57 -39.47
N ARG A 187 -8.65 -15.31 -38.49
CA ARG A 187 -7.65 -16.27 -38.00
C ARG A 187 -7.48 -16.07 -36.49
N GLU A 188 -8.06 -16.98 -35.73
CA GLU A 188 -7.73 -17.21 -34.34
C GLU A 188 -6.27 -17.66 -34.24
N THR A 189 -5.53 -16.95 -33.39
CA THR A 189 -4.27 -17.48 -32.84
C THR A 189 -4.28 -17.15 -31.35
N ILE A 190 -4.39 -18.19 -30.57
CA ILE A 190 -4.25 -18.18 -29.12
C ILE A 190 -2.81 -17.79 -28.79
N THR A 191 -2.60 -16.63 -28.23
CA THR A 191 -1.31 -16.23 -27.66
C THR A 191 -1.51 -15.65 -26.27
N GLY A 192 -0.82 -16.25 -25.32
CA GLY A 192 -0.28 -15.77 -24.06
C GLY A 192 -1.00 -14.61 -23.37
N GLY A 193 -1.43 -14.85 -22.13
CA GLY A 193 -2.03 -13.86 -21.25
C GLY A 193 -1.17 -12.60 -21.13
N ARG A 194 -1.54 -11.59 -21.87
CA ARG A 194 -1.09 -10.22 -21.64
C ARG A 194 -1.89 -9.66 -20.47
N CYS A 195 -1.16 -9.14 -19.47
CA CYS A 195 -1.69 -8.18 -18.53
C CYS A 195 -2.55 -7.14 -19.28
N PRO A 196 -3.77 -6.83 -18.85
CA PRO A 196 -4.60 -5.85 -19.54
C PRO A 196 -3.84 -4.53 -19.67
N PRO A 197 -3.99 -3.81 -20.82
CA PRO A 197 -3.30 -2.54 -20.99
C PRO A 197 -3.72 -1.58 -19.87
N VAL A 198 -2.71 -0.98 -19.26
CA VAL A 198 -2.89 0.14 -18.35
C VAL A 198 -3.79 1.16 -19.07
N ARG A 199 -5.02 1.30 -18.61
CA ARG A 199 -5.90 2.39 -19.03
C ARG A 199 -5.09 3.67 -18.82
N GLU A 200 -4.94 4.48 -19.86
CA GLU A 200 -4.49 5.87 -19.70
C GLU A 200 -5.44 6.54 -18.70
N GLN A 201 -5.05 6.51 -17.45
CA GLN A 201 -5.79 7.15 -16.37
C GLN A 201 -5.29 8.58 -16.29
N ARG A 202 -6.23 9.49 -16.47
CA ARG A 202 -6.12 10.90 -16.10
C ARG A 202 -5.34 10.95 -14.79
N MET A 203 -4.24 11.70 -14.75
CA MET A 203 -3.46 11.96 -13.54
C MET A 203 -4.45 12.34 -12.43
N PRO A 204 -4.63 11.52 -11.42
CA PRO A 204 -5.56 11.85 -10.35
C PRO A 204 -4.92 12.90 -9.47
N ALA A 205 -5.70 13.85 -9.06
CA ALA A 205 -5.29 14.84 -8.09
C ALA A 205 -5.17 14.13 -6.74
N GLY A 206 -3.96 13.98 -6.24
CA GLY A 206 -3.71 13.79 -4.82
C GLY A 206 -4.47 14.85 -4.01
N PRO A 207 -4.45 14.84 -2.67
CA PRO A 207 -5.17 15.83 -1.89
C PRO A 207 -4.84 17.23 -2.43
N ALA A 208 -5.86 18.00 -2.74
CA ALA A 208 -5.76 19.26 -3.49
C ALA A 208 -4.79 20.28 -2.88
N ASN A 209 -4.48 20.16 -1.58
CA ASN A 209 -3.54 20.98 -0.82
C ASN A 209 -2.33 20.21 -0.29
N GLY A 210 -2.12 18.96 -0.69
CA GLY A 210 -1.02 18.11 -0.23
C GLY A 210 -1.09 17.64 1.23
N LEU A 211 -2.07 18.10 2.03
CA LEU A 211 -2.18 17.73 3.44
C LEU A 211 -2.75 16.32 3.62
N CYS A 212 -1.95 15.44 4.19
CA CYS A 212 -2.36 14.10 4.59
C CYS A 212 -2.19 13.93 6.11
N LEU A 213 -3.29 13.63 6.81
CA LEU A 213 -3.33 13.58 8.26
C LEU A 213 -3.78 12.20 8.77
N ALA A 214 -2.92 11.55 9.56
CA ALA A 214 -3.34 10.40 10.35
C ALA A 214 -4.18 10.85 11.54
N LEU A 215 -5.39 10.32 11.67
CA LEU A 215 -6.29 10.59 12.79
C LEU A 215 -6.64 9.28 13.48
N VAL A 216 -6.11 9.07 14.68
CA VAL A 216 -6.20 7.81 15.40
C VAL A 216 -6.60 8.02 16.86
N GLY A 217 -7.07 6.95 17.53
CA GLY A 217 -7.41 7.07 18.92
C GLY A 217 -8.00 5.84 19.58
N ALA A 218 -8.65 6.05 20.72
CA ALA A 218 -9.25 5.01 21.53
C ALA A 218 -10.38 4.29 20.77
N ARG A 219 -10.44 2.96 20.94
CA ARG A 219 -11.55 2.13 20.44
C ARG A 219 -12.82 2.31 21.29
N ALA A 220 -12.65 2.49 22.60
CA ALA A 220 -13.71 2.87 23.54
C ALA A 220 -13.56 4.38 23.80
N SER A 221 -14.08 5.18 22.89
CA SER A 221 -13.96 6.65 22.90
C SER A 221 -15.11 7.29 23.67
N THR A 222 -14.86 8.50 24.16
CA THR A 222 -15.92 9.35 24.72
C THR A 222 -16.69 10.04 23.59
N ARG A 223 -17.92 10.45 23.84
CA ARG A 223 -18.71 11.26 22.90
C ARG A 223 -18.00 12.57 22.50
N TYR A 224 -17.23 13.14 23.44
CA TYR A 224 -16.42 14.32 23.16
C TYR A 224 -15.31 14.01 22.15
N GLY A 225 -14.51 12.96 22.39
CA GLY A 225 -13.48 12.52 21.47
C GLY A 225 -14.03 12.16 20.07
N GLU A 226 -15.19 11.49 20.00
CA GLU A 226 -15.88 11.19 18.75
C GLU A 226 -16.29 12.46 17.98
N GLY A 227 -16.82 13.46 18.71
CA GLY A 227 -17.18 14.75 18.14
C GLY A 227 -15.95 15.51 17.62
N VAL A 228 -14.85 15.52 18.38
CA VAL A 228 -13.59 16.14 17.96
C VAL A 228 -13.04 15.45 16.70
N ALA A 229 -12.97 14.12 16.69
CA ALA A 229 -12.48 13.35 15.52
C ALA A 229 -13.30 13.65 14.27
N THR A 230 -14.64 13.62 14.38
CA THR A 230 -15.55 13.89 13.27
C THR A 230 -15.39 15.31 12.73
N SER A 231 -15.36 16.32 13.62
CA SER A 231 -15.27 17.74 13.23
C SER A 231 -13.91 18.06 12.60
N LEU A 232 -12.83 17.52 13.19
CA LEU A 232 -11.47 17.71 12.68
C LEU A 232 -11.31 17.06 11.29
N ALA A 233 -11.77 15.82 11.15
CA ALA A 233 -11.72 15.11 9.87
C ALA A 233 -12.49 15.85 8.78
N ALA A 234 -13.74 16.27 9.05
CA ALA A 234 -14.54 17.06 8.12
C ALA A 234 -13.86 18.38 7.75
N GLY A 235 -13.30 19.10 8.73
CA GLY A 235 -12.61 20.37 8.49
C GLY A 235 -11.36 20.25 7.64
N VAL A 236 -10.57 19.17 7.81
CA VAL A 236 -9.39 18.86 6.98
C VAL A 236 -9.83 18.53 5.56
N THR A 237 -10.82 17.66 5.41
CA THR A 237 -11.26 17.18 4.09
C THR A 237 -11.99 18.27 3.30
N ALA A 238 -12.78 19.14 3.97
CA ALA A 238 -13.40 20.31 3.35
C ALA A 238 -12.39 21.31 2.75
N LYS A 239 -11.15 21.29 3.26
CA LYS A 239 -10.03 22.07 2.73
C LYS A 239 -9.19 21.32 1.68
N GLY A 240 -9.68 20.19 1.19
CA GLY A 240 -8.96 19.34 0.22
C GLY A 240 -7.85 18.48 0.82
N GLY A 241 -7.77 18.35 2.15
CA GLY A 241 -6.84 17.43 2.80
C GLY A 241 -7.36 15.99 2.80
N LEU A 242 -6.49 15.04 3.13
CA LEU A 242 -6.80 13.62 3.21
C LEU A 242 -6.68 13.12 4.65
N ILE A 243 -7.64 12.34 5.10
CA ILE A 243 -7.59 11.63 6.37
C ILE A 243 -7.16 10.18 6.14
N VAL A 244 -6.18 9.75 6.92
CA VAL A 244 -5.74 8.34 7.01
C VAL A 244 -6.05 7.79 8.40
N SER A 245 -6.66 6.62 8.47
CA SER A 245 -6.94 5.97 9.76
C SER A 245 -6.97 4.44 9.63
N GLY A 246 -7.24 3.76 10.73
CA GLY A 246 -7.17 2.30 10.77
C GLY A 246 -8.50 1.57 10.64
N GLY A 247 -9.61 2.26 10.58
CA GLY A 247 -10.94 1.67 10.50
C GLY A 247 -11.40 0.94 11.78
N ALA A 248 -10.71 1.10 12.91
CA ALA A 248 -11.10 0.53 14.20
C ALA A 248 -12.39 1.17 14.74
N PHE A 249 -12.93 0.60 15.84
CA PHE A 249 -14.01 1.26 16.59
C PHE A 249 -13.57 2.62 17.16
N GLY A 250 -14.52 3.47 17.52
CA GLY A 250 -14.28 4.74 18.19
C GLY A 250 -13.71 5.80 17.25
N ILE A 251 -12.57 6.37 17.61
CA ILE A 251 -11.98 7.53 16.94
C ILE A 251 -11.75 7.29 15.44
N ASP A 252 -11.19 6.12 15.06
CA ASP A 252 -10.91 5.81 13.64
C ASP A 252 -12.20 5.84 12.80
N ALA A 253 -13.26 5.18 13.26
CA ALA A 253 -14.54 5.16 12.55
C ALA A 253 -15.18 6.57 12.46
N CYS A 254 -15.05 7.38 13.52
CA CYS A 254 -15.53 8.77 13.55
C CYS A 254 -14.74 9.66 12.60
N ALA A 255 -13.41 9.46 12.50
CA ALA A 255 -12.55 10.15 11.55
C ALA A 255 -12.99 9.86 10.11
N HIS A 256 -13.20 8.59 9.74
CA HIS A 256 -13.69 8.23 8.41
C HIS A 256 -15.08 8.82 8.13
N ARG A 257 -16.03 8.72 9.07
CA ARG A 257 -17.38 9.32 8.91
C ARG A 257 -17.31 10.83 8.72
N GLY A 258 -16.43 11.51 9.44
CA GLY A 258 -16.20 12.95 9.30
C GLY A 258 -15.67 13.32 7.92
N ALA A 259 -14.61 12.63 7.48
CA ALA A 259 -13.98 12.85 6.20
C ALA A 259 -14.93 12.60 5.02
N LEU A 260 -15.70 11.50 5.05
CA LEU A 260 -16.64 11.11 4.00
C LEU A 260 -17.80 12.08 3.77
N ARG A 261 -18.01 13.06 4.67
CA ARG A 261 -19.01 14.13 4.47
C ARG A 261 -18.56 15.16 3.45
N GLU A 262 -17.24 15.36 3.35
CA GLU A 262 -16.62 16.47 2.61
C GLU A 262 -15.70 15.99 1.48
N GLY A 263 -15.30 14.69 1.47
CA GLY A 263 -14.41 14.17 0.45
C GLY A 263 -13.93 12.75 0.74
N SER A 264 -12.62 12.49 0.50
CA SER A 264 -12.02 11.17 0.51
C SER A 264 -11.26 10.87 1.79
N THR A 265 -11.08 9.58 2.07
CA THR A 265 -10.26 9.10 3.20
C THR A 265 -9.62 7.75 2.86
N VAL A 266 -8.48 7.44 3.48
CA VAL A 266 -7.77 6.16 3.32
C VAL A 266 -7.83 5.38 4.61
N SER A 267 -8.29 4.13 4.53
CA SER A 267 -8.25 3.19 5.65
C SER A 267 -7.15 2.16 5.42
N VAL A 268 -6.25 1.99 6.40
CA VAL A 268 -5.24 0.94 6.37
C VAL A 268 -5.77 -0.27 7.15
N SER A 269 -5.83 -1.44 6.50
CA SER A 269 -6.33 -2.68 7.10
C SER A 269 -5.21 -3.50 7.76
N ALA A 270 -5.53 -4.24 8.81
CA ALA A 270 -4.66 -5.24 9.42
C ALA A 270 -4.85 -6.66 8.84
N GLY A 271 -5.81 -6.84 7.95
CA GLY A 271 -6.10 -8.06 7.19
C GLY A 271 -6.15 -7.75 5.70
N GLY A 272 -6.44 -8.75 4.87
CA GLY A 272 -6.62 -8.56 3.43
C GLY A 272 -7.78 -7.62 3.11
N VAL A 273 -7.70 -6.96 1.95
CA VAL A 273 -8.71 -5.98 1.50
C VAL A 273 -10.07 -6.59 1.14
N ASP A 274 -10.15 -7.91 1.07
CA ASP A 274 -11.38 -8.69 0.90
C ASP A 274 -12.20 -8.82 2.19
N ARG A 275 -11.61 -8.50 3.36
CA ARG A 275 -12.21 -8.70 4.68
C ARG A 275 -12.31 -7.40 5.45
N LEU A 276 -13.48 -6.80 5.41
CA LEU A 276 -13.76 -5.58 6.17
C LEU A 276 -13.86 -5.89 7.67
N TYR A 277 -12.95 -5.33 8.45
CA TYR A 277 -12.89 -5.55 9.89
C TYR A 277 -12.65 -4.24 10.66
N PRO A 278 -13.38 -4.00 11.77
CA PRO A 278 -14.39 -4.87 12.39
C PRO A 278 -15.70 -4.90 11.60
N VAL A 279 -16.45 -6.01 11.66
CA VAL A 279 -17.69 -6.21 10.89
C VAL A 279 -18.71 -5.11 11.15
N ALA A 280 -18.78 -4.57 12.35
CA ALA A 280 -19.71 -3.48 12.69
C ALA A 280 -19.36 -2.14 11.99
N ASN A 281 -18.16 -2.00 11.41
CA ASN A 281 -17.77 -0.83 10.61
C ASN A 281 -17.84 -1.10 9.09
N THR A 282 -18.45 -2.21 8.66
CA THR A 282 -18.51 -2.60 7.24
C THR A 282 -19.08 -1.47 6.37
N GLU A 283 -20.20 -0.84 6.75
CA GLU A 283 -20.80 0.27 6.00
C GLU A 283 -19.84 1.46 5.83
N VAL A 284 -19.10 1.80 6.89
CA VAL A 284 -18.11 2.89 6.83
C VAL A 284 -16.95 2.52 5.91
N LEU A 285 -16.44 1.28 6.00
CA LEU A 285 -15.33 0.81 5.18
C LEU A 285 -15.73 0.65 3.70
N GLU A 286 -16.97 0.26 3.41
CA GLU A 286 -17.51 0.25 2.05
C GLU A 286 -17.61 1.68 1.49
N ALA A 287 -18.06 2.65 2.30
CA ALA A 287 -18.07 4.06 1.90
C ALA A 287 -16.63 4.60 1.69
N VAL A 288 -15.67 4.18 2.51
CA VAL A 288 -14.24 4.49 2.30
C VAL A 288 -13.76 3.96 0.96
N ILE A 289 -14.08 2.71 0.61
CA ILE A 289 -13.71 2.11 -0.67
C ILE A 289 -14.34 2.85 -1.85
N ALA A 290 -15.61 3.24 -1.71
CA ALA A 290 -16.35 3.91 -2.78
C ALA A 290 -15.87 5.33 -3.09
N SER A 291 -15.37 6.07 -2.09
CA SER A 291 -14.96 7.48 -2.21
C SER A 291 -13.49 7.73 -1.88
N GLY A 292 -12.75 6.72 -1.53
CA GLY A 292 -11.37 6.78 -1.08
C GLY A 292 -10.62 5.50 -1.37
N ALA A 293 -9.83 4.99 -0.40
CA ALA A 293 -9.12 3.72 -0.55
C ALA A 293 -9.04 2.91 0.75
N LEU A 294 -9.11 1.59 0.61
CA LEU A 294 -8.75 0.62 1.64
C LEU A 294 -7.43 -0.05 1.24
N VAL A 295 -6.44 -0.02 2.13
CA VAL A 295 -5.07 -0.47 1.86
C VAL A 295 -4.66 -1.56 2.84
N ALA A 296 -3.93 -2.58 2.37
CA ALA A 296 -3.35 -3.62 3.20
C ALA A 296 -1.94 -4.01 2.74
N GLU A 297 -1.09 -4.44 3.68
CA GLU A 297 0.21 -5.06 3.37
C GLU A 297 0.11 -6.55 3.06
N VAL A 298 -0.99 -7.18 3.46
CA VAL A 298 -1.20 -8.63 3.31
C VAL A 298 -2.24 -8.90 2.24
N PRO A 299 -2.11 -10.01 1.49
CA PRO A 299 -3.00 -10.33 0.39
C PRO A 299 -4.43 -10.65 0.86
N PRO A 300 -5.40 -10.65 -0.07
CA PRO A 300 -6.73 -11.20 0.15
C PRO A 300 -6.68 -12.59 0.80
N GLY A 301 -7.68 -12.91 1.61
CA GLY A 301 -7.74 -14.15 2.39
C GLY A 301 -7.03 -14.10 3.75
N CYS A 302 -6.15 -13.11 3.98
CA CYS A 302 -5.46 -12.97 5.25
C CYS A 302 -6.36 -12.41 6.35
N GLN A 303 -6.44 -13.12 7.48
CA GLN A 303 -7.21 -12.69 8.64
C GLN A 303 -6.50 -11.54 9.39
N PRO A 304 -7.24 -10.56 9.94
CA PRO A 304 -6.66 -9.60 10.86
C PRO A 304 -6.20 -10.31 12.13
N GLY A 305 -4.96 -10.04 12.56
CA GLY A 305 -4.37 -10.62 13.77
C GLY A 305 -3.84 -9.54 14.70
N ARG A 306 -3.70 -9.85 16.01
CA ARG A 306 -3.24 -8.88 17.02
C ARG A 306 -1.91 -8.23 16.63
N HIS A 307 -0.93 -9.01 16.18
CA HIS A 307 0.38 -8.51 15.74
C HIS A 307 0.26 -7.62 14.50
N ARG A 308 -0.66 -7.94 13.55
CA ARG A 308 -0.89 -7.15 12.35
C ARG A 308 -1.54 -5.79 12.62
N PHE A 309 -2.36 -5.66 13.67
CA PHE A 309 -2.86 -4.36 14.10
C PHE A 309 -1.74 -3.44 14.58
N VAL A 310 -0.73 -4.00 15.25
CA VAL A 310 0.42 -3.21 15.74
C VAL A 310 1.37 -2.85 14.60
N SER A 311 1.72 -3.81 13.74
CA SER A 311 2.63 -3.58 12.61
C SER A 311 2.02 -2.64 11.56
N ARG A 312 0.71 -2.71 11.32
CA ARG A 312 -0.02 -1.85 10.40
C ARG A 312 0.08 -0.35 10.76
N ASN A 313 0.18 -0.02 12.06
CA ASN A 313 0.19 1.38 12.51
C ASN A 313 1.35 2.19 11.93
N ARG A 314 2.50 1.55 11.61
CA ARG A 314 3.61 2.20 10.92
C ARG A 314 3.24 2.65 9.51
N VAL A 315 2.39 1.90 8.82
CA VAL A 315 1.91 2.25 7.48
C VAL A 315 1.00 3.48 7.55
N ILE A 316 0.12 3.58 8.58
CA ILE A 316 -0.70 4.78 8.80
C ILE A 316 0.19 6.00 8.97
N ALA A 317 1.22 5.92 9.82
CA ALA A 317 2.16 7.01 10.05
C ALA A 317 2.94 7.36 8.77
N ALA A 318 3.44 6.35 8.06
CA ALA A 318 4.30 6.50 6.89
C ALA A 318 3.61 7.16 5.68
N ILE A 319 2.31 6.92 5.48
CA ILE A 319 1.54 7.58 4.42
C ILE A 319 1.07 8.99 4.80
N SER A 320 1.29 9.44 6.04
CA SER A 320 0.74 10.70 6.54
C SER A 320 1.83 11.70 6.83
N GLY A 321 1.61 12.98 6.50
CA GLY A 321 2.52 14.07 6.83
C GLY A 321 2.48 14.48 8.31
N ALA A 322 1.40 14.14 9.02
CA ALA A 322 1.27 14.36 10.47
C ALA A 322 0.32 13.33 11.09
N THR A 323 0.48 13.09 12.40
CA THR A 323 -0.35 12.16 13.18
C THR A 323 -0.95 12.86 14.38
N ILE A 324 -2.29 12.82 14.51
CA ILE A 324 -3.02 13.31 15.67
C ILE A 324 -3.67 12.14 16.41
N VAL A 325 -3.40 12.04 17.70
CA VAL A 325 -4.09 11.16 18.64
C VAL A 325 -5.17 11.97 19.34
N VAL A 326 -6.43 11.75 19.00
CA VAL A 326 -7.56 12.52 19.56
C VAL A 326 -7.85 12.13 21.00
N GLU A 327 -7.86 10.83 21.28
CA GLU A 327 -8.11 10.29 22.59
C GLU A 327 -7.37 8.96 22.74
N ALA A 328 -6.66 8.76 23.83
CA ALA A 328 -5.92 7.52 24.08
C ALA A 328 -5.91 7.15 25.56
N ALA A 329 -6.19 5.88 25.83
CA ALA A 329 -5.89 5.33 27.15
C ALA A 329 -4.38 5.06 27.29
N TRP A 330 -3.89 5.04 28.51
CA TRP A 330 -2.52 4.63 28.81
C TRP A 330 -2.22 3.24 28.25
N ARG A 331 -1.14 3.12 27.47
CA ARG A 331 -0.76 1.88 26.73
C ARG A 331 -1.74 1.46 25.61
N SER A 332 -2.42 2.42 24.98
CA SER A 332 -3.29 2.14 23.83
C SER A 332 -2.51 1.92 22.54
N GLY A 333 -3.13 1.20 21.59
CA GLY A 333 -2.58 1.02 20.24
C GLY A 333 -2.40 2.34 19.47
N ALA A 334 -3.21 3.37 19.77
CA ALA A 334 -3.10 4.70 19.18
C ALA A 334 -1.77 5.39 19.53
N LEU A 335 -1.27 5.21 20.76
CA LEU A 335 0.05 5.71 21.14
C LEU A 335 1.18 5.03 20.38
N SER A 336 1.00 3.76 19.98
CA SER A 336 1.96 3.08 19.09
C SER A 336 2.08 3.76 17.73
N THR A 337 0.96 4.26 17.17
CA THR A 337 1.01 5.02 15.91
C THR A 337 1.77 6.34 16.08
N ALA A 338 1.52 7.05 17.20
CA ALA A 338 2.24 8.29 17.49
C ALA A 338 3.76 8.07 17.67
N HIS A 339 4.16 7.00 18.38
CA HIS A 339 5.59 6.67 18.51
C HIS A 339 6.22 6.37 17.14
N ARG A 340 5.52 5.63 16.27
CA ARG A 340 6.01 5.36 14.91
C ARG A 340 6.18 6.64 14.08
N ALA A 341 5.27 7.61 14.26
CA ALA A 341 5.37 8.91 13.59
C ALA A 341 6.53 9.77 14.12
N LEU A 342 6.94 9.57 15.38
CA LEU A 342 8.09 10.26 15.96
C LEU A 342 9.43 9.62 15.57
N ASP A 343 9.44 8.34 15.22
CA ASP A 343 10.61 7.58 14.80
C ASP A 343 10.97 7.88 13.32
N MET A 344 10.10 8.58 12.60
CA MET A 344 10.21 8.95 11.17
C MET A 344 10.51 10.44 11.02
#